data_c3811204cb0ac6599bd5c82ec56968b1
#
_entry.id   c3811204cb0ac6599bd5c82ec56968b1
#
_cell.length_a   1.000
_cell.length_b   1.000
_cell.length_c   1.000
_cell.angle_alpha   90.00
_cell.angle_beta   90.00
_cell.angle_gamma   90.00
#
_symmetry.space_group_name_H-M   'P 1'
#
loop_
_entity.id
_entity.type
_entity.pdbx_description
1 polymer ?
#
loop_
_entity_poly.entity_id
_entity_poly.type
_entity_poly.pdbx_seq_one_letter_code
_entity_poly.pdbx_strand_id
1 'polypeptide(L)'
;MVVVSVLIKDFGSHMIQKISELEKKSNLKLPVTKKILLAETGTVEQILSILTNSETVVNVLKQTEDGKLILRNACIVSKKTGETLVKAKSRFFLANLPRNIINQIRGKNLGIGNIIIGYELETFRKIIKIGYNSESNSIFRMYHIIYQRKVAIEIREYFTSGIDSKVGLAFEA
;
A
#
# COMPACT_ATOMS: atom_id res chain seq x y z
N MET A 1 1.14 43.25 -8.33
CA MET A 1 1.52 42.03 -7.59
C MET A 1 0.38 41.02 -7.80
N VAL A 2 0.55 40.09 -8.74
CA VAL A 2 -0.46 39.04 -9.00
C VAL A 2 -0.25 37.92 -8.00
N VAL A 3 -1.15 37.83 -7.02
CA VAL A 3 -1.17 36.69 -6.09
C VAL A 3 -1.81 35.53 -6.85
N VAL A 4 -0.99 34.63 -7.35
CA VAL A 4 -1.48 33.33 -7.85
C VAL A 4 -1.85 32.52 -6.62
N SER A 5 -3.12 32.47 -6.27
CA SER A 5 -3.64 31.53 -5.29
C SER A 5 -3.49 30.13 -5.90
N VAL A 6 -2.49 29.37 -5.43
CA VAL A 6 -2.43 27.94 -5.68
C VAL A 6 -3.63 27.35 -4.97
N LEU A 7 -4.68 27.04 -5.71
CA LEU A 7 -5.82 26.26 -5.24
C LEU A 7 -5.25 24.88 -4.83
N ILE A 8 -4.90 24.74 -3.56
CA ILE A 8 -4.61 23.44 -2.97
C ILE A 8 -5.94 22.70 -2.98
N LYS A 9 -6.14 21.87 -4.01
CA LYS A 9 -7.30 20.98 -4.04
C LYS A 9 -7.24 20.10 -2.80
N ASP A 10 -8.33 20.04 -2.06
CA ASP A 10 -8.50 19.11 -0.96
C ASP A 10 -8.15 17.69 -1.42
N PHE A 11 -7.30 17.02 -0.66
CA PHE A 11 -6.86 15.63 -0.94
C PHE A 11 -8.04 14.68 -1.07
N GLY A 12 -9.10 14.86 -0.26
CA GLY A 12 -10.31 14.05 -0.32
C GLY A 12 -11.01 14.18 -1.66
N SER A 13 -11.27 15.40 -2.13
CA SER A 13 -11.93 15.68 -3.41
C SER A 13 -11.17 15.07 -4.59
N HIS A 14 -9.84 15.17 -4.59
CA HIS A 14 -9.01 14.59 -5.64
C HIS A 14 -9.06 13.06 -5.66
N MET A 15 -9.05 12.42 -4.48
CA MET A 15 -9.13 10.97 -4.38
C MET A 15 -10.53 10.46 -4.74
N ILE A 16 -11.60 11.15 -4.34
CA ILE A 16 -12.98 10.85 -4.74
C ILE A 16 -13.09 10.85 -6.27
N GLN A 17 -12.54 11.88 -6.93
CA GLN A 17 -12.55 11.96 -8.40
C GLN A 17 -11.82 10.77 -9.03
N LYS A 18 -10.61 10.44 -8.58
CA LYS A 18 -9.84 9.28 -9.09
C LYS A 18 -10.60 7.96 -8.92
N ILE A 19 -11.22 7.74 -7.76
CA ILE A 19 -12.00 6.54 -7.49
C ILE A 19 -13.23 6.49 -8.40
N SER A 20 -13.95 7.60 -8.56
CA SER A 20 -15.12 7.67 -9.47
C SER A 20 -14.75 7.40 -10.92
N GLU A 21 -13.61 7.90 -11.38
CA GLU A 21 -13.07 7.59 -12.71
C GLU A 21 -12.71 6.12 -12.87
N LEU A 22 -12.12 5.51 -11.82
CA LEU A 22 -11.82 4.08 -11.80
C LEU A 22 -13.08 3.25 -11.90
N GLU A 23 -14.11 3.54 -11.06
CA GLU A 23 -15.40 2.86 -11.08
C GLU A 23 -16.05 2.92 -12.47
N LYS A 24 -16.07 4.09 -13.11
CA LYS A 24 -16.62 4.28 -14.45
C LYS A 24 -15.84 3.47 -15.52
N LYS A 25 -14.51 3.54 -15.50
CA LYS A 25 -13.65 2.86 -16.50
C LYS A 25 -13.69 1.34 -16.39
N SER A 26 -13.82 0.81 -15.19
CA SER A 26 -13.85 -0.64 -14.94
C SER A 26 -15.26 -1.22 -14.85
N ASN A 27 -16.30 -0.39 -14.95
CA ASN A 27 -17.69 -0.77 -14.74
C ASN A 27 -17.92 -1.49 -13.39
N LEU A 28 -17.26 -1.00 -12.35
CA LEU A 28 -17.32 -1.55 -10.99
C LEU A 28 -17.89 -0.51 -10.04
N LYS A 29 -18.59 -1.00 -9.00
CA LYS A 29 -18.92 -0.19 -7.82
C LYS A 29 -18.10 -0.69 -6.65
N LEU A 30 -17.19 0.13 -6.16
CA LEU A 30 -16.30 -0.25 -5.06
C LEU A 30 -16.98 -0.03 -3.70
N PRO A 31 -16.95 -1.00 -2.79
CA PRO A 31 -17.37 -0.80 -1.41
C PRO A 31 -16.44 0.21 -0.70
N VAL A 32 -16.96 0.86 0.34
CA VAL A 32 -16.26 1.90 1.10
C VAL A 32 -14.89 1.40 1.61
N THR A 33 -14.82 0.16 2.07
CA THR A 33 -13.58 -0.47 2.53
C THR A 33 -12.49 -0.49 1.47
N LYS A 34 -12.81 -0.82 0.22
CA LYS A 34 -11.86 -0.75 -0.90
C LYS A 34 -11.47 0.67 -1.25
N LYS A 35 -12.39 1.63 -1.14
CA LYS A 35 -12.09 3.05 -1.34
C LYS A 35 -11.10 3.57 -0.29
N ILE A 36 -11.26 3.18 0.98
CA ILE A 36 -10.33 3.49 2.07
C ILE A 36 -8.95 2.90 1.77
N LEU A 37 -8.87 1.61 1.42
CA LEU A 37 -7.59 0.95 1.11
C LEU A 37 -6.85 1.60 -0.07
N LEU A 38 -7.57 2.08 -1.10
CA LEU A 38 -6.96 2.80 -2.22
C LEU A 38 -6.41 4.18 -1.83
N ALA A 39 -7.03 4.83 -0.84
CA ALA A 39 -6.70 6.20 -0.40
C ALA A 39 -5.68 6.23 0.76
N GLU A 40 -5.48 5.12 1.46
CA GLU A 40 -4.65 5.01 2.66
C GLU A 40 -3.18 5.38 2.38
N THR A 41 -2.61 6.25 3.21
CA THR A 41 -1.20 6.68 3.14
C THR A 41 -0.40 6.31 4.40
N GLY A 42 -1.01 5.69 5.38
CA GLY A 42 -0.38 5.15 6.58
C GLY A 42 0.07 3.69 6.41
N THR A 43 -0.18 2.86 7.40
CA THR A 43 0.21 1.45 7.43
C THR A 43 -0.95 0.55 7.05
N VAL A 44 -0.90 -0.04 5.86
CA VAL A 44 -1.99 -0.89 5.34
C VAL A 44 -2.24 -2.11 6.23
N GLU A 45 -1.20 -2.68 6.85
CA GLU A 45 -1.33 -3.80 7.78
C GLU A 45 -2.28 -3.47 8.95
N GLN A 46 -2.20 -2.23 9.47
CA GLN A 46 -3.08 -1.78 10.56
C GLN A 46 -4.54 -1.74 10.11
N ILE A 47 -4.81 -1.15 8.94
CA ILE A 47 -6.18 -1.09 8.39
C ILE A 47 -6.72 -2.50 8.12
N LEU A 48 -5.90 -3.36 7.53
CA LEU A 48 -6.29 -4.75 7.26
C LEU A 48 -6.58 -5.52 8.56
N SER A 49 -5.76 -5.32 9.60
CA SER A 49 -6.00 -5.96 10.91
C SER A 49 -7.34 -5.55 11.52
N ILE A 50 -7.69 -4.25 11.41
CA ILE A 50 -8.99 -3.73 11.87
C ILE A 50 -10.12 -4.32 11.03
N LEU A 51 -10.03 -4.26 9.70
CA LEU A 51 -11.07 -4.72 8.79
C LEU A 51 -11.34 -6.23 8.91
N THR A 52 -10.34 -7.03 9.22
CA THR A 52 -10.46 -8.49 9.31
C THR A 52 -10.58 -8.99 10.75
N ASN A 53 -10.52 -8.11 11.75
CA ASN A 53 -10.43 -8.45 13.17
C ASN A 53 -9.39 -9.56 13.42
N SER A 54 -8.20 -9.40 12.83
CA SER A 54 -7.11 -10.37 12.87
C SER A 54 -5.77 -9.68 12.71
N GLU A 55 -4.77 -10.09 13.45
CA GLU A 55 -3.39 -9.71 13.16
C GLU A 55 -3.02 -10.10 11.73
N THR A 56 -2.15 -9.32 11.12
CA THR A 56 -1.59 -9.59 9.79
C THR A 56 -0.11 -9.91 9.87
N VAL A 57 0.35 -10.75 8.95
CA VAL A 57 1.76 -11.13 8.80
C VAL A 57 2.22 -10.86 7.38
N VAL A 58 3.42 -10.29 7.24
CA VAL A 58 4.05 -10.06 5.94
C VAL A 58 4.99 -11.23 5.64
N ASN A 59 4.70 -11.95 4.55
CA ASN A 59 5.55 -13.03 4.05
C ASN A 59 6.30 -12.55 2.80
N VAL A 60 7.64 -12.53 2.86
CA VAL A 60 8.49 -12.23 1.72
C VAL A 60 8.65 -13.47 0.86
N LEU A 61 8.05 -13.45 -0.32
CA LEU A 61 8.03 -14.59 -1.25
C LEU A 61 9.31 -14.68 -2.10
N LYS A 62 9.80 -13.52 -2.55
CA LYS A 62 11.01 -13.41 -3.37
C LYS A 62 11.67 -12.06 -3.13
N GLN A 63 12.98 -12.05 -3.05
CA GLN A 63 13.77 -10.83 -2.99
C GLN A 63 15.07 -11.02 -3.77
N THR A 64 15.38 -10.08 -4.63
CA THR A 64 16.63 -10.01 -5.42
C THR A 64 17.26 -8.64 -5.26
N GLU A 65 18.57 -8.56 -5.39
CA GLU A 65 19.36 -7.33 -5.31
C GLU A 65 20.35 -7.29 -6.47
N ASP A 66 20.49 -6.12 -7.12
CA ASP A 66 21.42 -5.90 -8.22
C ASP A 66 22.50 -4.84 -7.92
N GLY A 67 22.67 -4.51 -6.63
CA GLY A 67 23.62 -3.51 -6.14
C GLY A 67 23.10 -2.06 -6.15
N LYS A 68 22.06 -1.75 -6.92
CA LYS A 68 21.38 -0.43 -6.93
C LYS A 68 19.97 -0.50 -6.37
N LEU A 69 19.31 -1.61 -6.57
CA LEU A 69 17.92 -1.85 -6.23
C LEU A 69 17.78 -3.18 -5.47
N ILE A 70 16.84 -3.20 -4.53
CA ILE A 70 16.25 -4.45 -4.07
C ILE A 70 14.84 -4.53 -4.67
N LEU A 71 14.52 -5.66 -5.28
CA LEU A 71 13.17 -6.00 -5.74
C LEU A 71 12.59 -7.05 -4.81
N ARG A 72 11.39 -6.79 -4.29
CA ARG A 72 10.71 -7.70 -3.35
C ARG A 72 9.29 -7.99 -3.81
N ASN A 73 8.93 -9.27 -3.82
CA ASN A 73 7.54 -9.72 -3.86
C ASN A 73 7.17 -10.24 -2.46
N ALA A 74 6.07 -9.75 -1.92
CA ALA A 74 5.58 -10.15 -0.61
C ALA A 74 4.06 -10.29 -0.64
N CYS A 75 3.50 -10.95 0.36
CA CYS A 75 2.07 -10.93 0.63
C CYS A 75 1.81 -10.59 2.10
N ILE A 76 0.64 -9.98 2.33
CA ILE A 76 0.09 -9.75 3.66
C ILE A 76 -1.02 -10.78 3.84
N VAL A 77 -0.92 -11.57 4.89
CA VAL A 77 -1.88 -12.64 5.20
C VAL A 77 -2.54 -12.40 6.55
N SER A 78 -3.79 -12.82 6.68
CA SER A 78 -4.48 -12.86 7.97
C SER A 78 -3.88 -13.99 8.82
N LYS A 79 -3.40 -13.70 10.02
CA LYS A 79 -2.85 -14.71 10.94
C LYS A 79 -3.91 -15.73 11.36
N LYS A 80 -5.16 -15.29 11.50
CA LYS A 80 -6.29 -16.15 11.92
C LYS A 80 -6.69 -17.17 10.86
N THR A 81 -6.63 -16.80 9.58
CA THR A 81 -7.18 -17.64 8.49
C THR A 81 -6.14 -18.10 7.49
N GLY A 82 -4.92 -17.55 7.53
CA GLY A 82 -3.88 -17.81 6.52
C GLY A 82 -4.18 -17.21 5.14
N GLU A 83 -5.31 -16.50 5.00
CA GLU A 83 -5.74 -15.96 3.72
C GLU A 83 -4.89 -14.77 3.28
N THR A 84 -4.50 -14.75 2.01
CA THR A 84 -3.77 -13.60 1.44
C THR A 84 -4.72 -12.45 1.20
N LEU A 85 -4.46 -11.32 1.86
CA LEU A 85 -5.23 -10.08 1.75
C LEU A 85 -4.64 -9.13 0.70
N VAL A 86 -3.32 -9.06 0.63
CA VAL A 86 -2.59 -8.19 -0.30
C VAL A 86 -1.41 -8.94 -0.90
N LYS A 87 -1.18 -8.74 -2.21
CA LYS A 87 0.08 -9.07 -2.89
C LYS A 87 0.82 -7.78 -3.20
N ALA A 88 2.07 -7.66 -2.76
CA ALA A 88 2.86 -6.45 -2.92
C ALA A 88 4.12 -6.70 -3.76
N LYS A 89 4.42 -5.75 -4.64
CA LYS A 89 5.70 -5.66 -5.37
C LYS A 89 6.37 -4.36 -4.98
N SER A 90 7.61 -4.42 -4.51
CA SER A 90 8.35 -3.26 -4.02
C SER A 90 9.70 -3.15 -4.70
N ARG A 91 10.12 -1.90 -4.95
CA ARG A 91 11.43 -1.52 -5.46
C ARG A 91 12.07 -0.59 -4.45
N PHE A 92 13.20 -0.97 -3.89
CA PHE A 92 13.96 -0.17 -2.92
C PHE A 92 15.16 0.45 -3.62
N PHE A 93 15.25 1.77 -3.59
CA PHE A 93 16.36 2.53 -4.18
C PHE A 93 17.45 2.70 -3.12
N LEU A 94 18.49 1.85 -3.16
CA LEU A 94 19.49 1.76 -2.10
C LEU A 94 20.24 3.06 -1.84
N ALA A 95 20.50 3.85 -2.89
CA ALA A 95 21.14 5.17 -2.75
C ALA A 95 20.30 6.20 -1.96
N ASN A 96 19.01 5.93 -1.77
CA ASN A 96 18.07 6.85 -1.14
C ASN A 96 17.59 6.35 0.25
N LEU A 97 18.25 5.34 0.80
CA LEU A 97 17.89 4.73 2.09
C LEU A 97 19.09 4.70 3.04
N PRO A 98 18.88 4.87 4.36
CA PRO A 98 19.94 4.68 5.36
C PRO A 98 20.41 3.22 5.40
N ARG A 99 21.71 3.01 5.75
CA ARG A 99 22.30 1.66 5.82
C ARG A 99 21.58 0.71 6.76
N ASN A 100 21.19 1.17 7.93
CA ASN A 100 20.45 0.38 8.91
C ASN A 100 19.13 -0.13 8.33
N ILE A 101 18.40 0.71 7.60
CA ILE A 101 17.15 0.34 6.91
C ILE A 101 17.41 -0.70 5.81
N ILE A 102 18.47 -0.51 5.00
CA ILE A 102 18.85 -1.46 3.96
C ILE A 102 19.14 -2.84 4.57
N ASN A 103 19.85 -2.91 5.70
CA ASN A 103 20.14 -4.16 6.39
C ASN A 103 18.87 -4.86 6.88
N GLN A 104 17.88 -4.12 7.40
CA GLN A 104 16.59 -4.68 7.79
C GLN A 104 15.80 -5.22 6.58
N ILE A 105 15.84 -4.50 5.46
CA ILE A 105 15.22 -4.95 4.22
C ILE A 105 15.88 -6.27 3.75
N ARG A 106 17.21 -6.37 3.79
CA ARG A 106 17.95 -7.58 3.43
C ARG A 106 17.60 -8.77 4.30
N GLY A 107 17.31 -8.56 5.58
CA GLY A 107 16.92 -9.61 6.54
C GLY A 107 15.60 -10.31 6.21
N LYS A 108 14.70 -9.71 5.42
CA LYS A 108 13.40 -10.28 4.99
C LYS A 108 12.39 -10.61 6.11
N ASN A 109 12.69 -10.27 7.35
CA ASN A 109 11.92 -10.70 8.52
C ASN A 109 10.73 -9.76 8.83
N LEU A 110 10.75 -8.54 8.29
CA LEU A 110 9.78 -7.50 8.61
C LEU A 110 9.11 -6.92 7.37
N GLY A 111 7.86 -6.52 7.53
CA GLY A 111 7.13 -5.67 6.59
C GLY A 111 7.76 -4.27 6.51
N ILE A 112 7.54 -3.57 5.40
CA ILE A 112 8.08 -2.22 5.18
C ILE A 112 7.52 -1.24 6.22
N GLY A 113 6.22 -1.35 6.54
CA GLY A 113 5.58 -0.54 7.56
C GLY A 113 6.27 -0.68 8.93
N ASN A 114 6.53 -1.90 9.35
CA ASN A 114 7.20 -2.20 10.62
C ASN A 114 8.65 -1.68 10.65
N ILE A 115 9.37 -1.76 9.53
CA ILE A 115 10.73 -1.21 9.44
C ILE A 115 10.68 0.32 9.60
N ILE A 116 9.79 1.01 8.88
CA ILE A 116 9.68 2.48 8.94
C ILE A 116 9.31 2.94 10.34
N ILE A 117 8.31 2.31 10.96
CA ILE A 117 7.85 2.68 12.31
C ILE A 117 8.91 2.33 13.36
N GLY A 118 9.46 1.11 13.32
CA GLY A 118 10.42 0.63 14.32
C GLY A 118 11.74 1.39 14.32
N TYR A 119 12.11 2.02 13.22
CA TYR A 119 13.29 2.89 13.09
C TYR A 119 12.96 4.38 13.07
N GLU A 120 11.70 4.74 13.36
CA GLU A 120 11.24 6.14 13.39
C GLU A 120 11.64 6.93 12.13
N LEU A 121 11.61 6.26 10.96
CA LEU A 121 12.03 6.89 9.71
C LEU A 121 10.97 7.87 9.24
N GLU A 122 11.27 9.16 9.29
CA GLU A 122 10.39 10.21 8.78
C GLU A 122 10.20 10.08 7.27
N THR A 123 9.02 9.66 6.85
CA THR A 123 8.71 9.43 5.46
C THR A 123 7.37 10.05 5.08
N PHE A 124 7.24 10.39 3.81
CA PHE A 124 5.99 10.83 3.21
C PHE A 124 5.54 9.81 2.15
N ARG A 125 4.28 9.42 2.17
CA ARG A 125 3.70 8.53 1.14
C ARG A 125 2.89 9.34 0.13
N LYS A 126 3.15 9.09 -1.16
CA LYS A 126 2.44 9.74 -2.27
C LYS A 126 1.81 8.68 -3.17
N ILE A 127 0.50 8.65 -3.25
CA ILE A 127 -0.22 7.77 -4.17
C ILE A 127 -0.02 8.28 -5.60
N ILE A 128 0.54 7.43 -6.44
CA ILE A 128 0.85 7.71 -7.84
C ILE A 128 -0.28 7.25 -8.75
N LYS A 129 -0.78 6.03 -8.51
CA LYS A 129 -1.79 5.42 -9.37
C LYS A 129 -2.68 4.49 -8.56
N ILE A 130 -3.97 4.51 -8.89
CA ILE A 130 -4.93 3.48 -8.51
C ILE A 130 -5.47 2.82 -9.78
N GLY A 131 -5.93 1.59 -9.71
CA GLY A 131 -6.44 0.89 -10.87
C GLY A 131 -7.11 -0.44 -10.53
N TYR A 132 -7.60 -1.07 -11.57
CA TYR A 132 -8.18 -2.40 -11.55
C TYR A 132 -7.43 -3.30 -12.54
N ASN A 133 -7.13 -4.51 -12.11
CA ASN A 133 -6.54 -5.56 -12.94
C ASN A 133 -7.62 -6.60 -13.21
N SER A 134 -8.07 -6.69 -14.47
CA SER A 134 -9.12 -7.62 -14.89
C SER A 134 -8.68 -9.09 -14.83
N GLU A 135 -7.41 -9.38 -15.10
CA GLU A 135 -6.89 -10.75 -15.09
C GLU A 135 -6.93 -11.38 -13.68
N SER A 136 -6.58 -10.58 -12.66
CA SER A 136 -6.58 -11.02 -11.26
C SER A 136 -7.83 -10.61 -10.48
N ASN A 137 -8.81 -9.96 -11.14
CA ASN A 137 -10.02 -9.40 -10.54
C ASN A 137 -9.71 -8.62 -9.24
N SER A 138 -8.68 -7.77 -9.28
CA SER A 138 -8.19 -7.07 -8.11
C SER A 138 -8.00 -5.58 -8.35
N ILE A 139 -8.38 -4.77 -7.39
CA ILE A 139 -7.97 -3.37 -7.36
C ILE A 139 -6.53 -3.27 -6.90
N PHE A 140 -5.83 -2.24 -7.35
CA PHE A 140 -4.45 -1.98 -6.92
C PHE A 140 -4.21 -0.51 -6.69
N ARG A 141 -3.21 -0.22 -5.87
CA ARG A 141 -2.59 1.09 -5.77
C ARG A 141 -1.09 1.00 -5.98
N MET A 142 -0.51 2.06 -6.49
CA MET A 142 0.94 2.28 -6.57
C MET A 142 1.26 3.58 -5.86
N TYR A 143 2.23 3.55 -4.98
CA TYR A 143 2.67 4.72 -4.24
C TYR A 143 4.18 4.74 -4.05
N HIS A 144 4.70 5.93 -3.81
CA HIS A 144 6.09 6.16 -3.43
C HIS A 144 6.18 6.43 -1.93
N ILE A 145 7.18 5.88 -1.29
CA ILE A 145 7.65 6.31 0.02
C ILE A 145 8.84 7.22 -0.24
N ILE A 146 8.69 8.47 0.20
CA ILE A 146 9.66 9.53 0.00
C ILE A 146 10.39 9.74 1.32
N TYR A 147 11.72 9.67 1.27
CA TYR A 147 12.63 9.97 2.36
C TYR A 147 13.62 11.05 1.89
N GLN A 148 13.84 12.09 2.70
CA GLN A 148 14.72 13.21 2.36
C GLN A 148 14.45 13.77 0.95
N ARG A 149 13.17 13.96 0.59
CA ARG A 149 12.70 14.48 -0.71
C ARG A 149 13.04 13.60 -1.93
N LYS A 150 13.53 12.38 -1.73
CA LYS A 150 13.83 11.41 -2.79
C LYS A 150 12.88 10.20 -2.69
N VAL A 151 12.55 9.61 -3.82
CA VAL A 151 11.82 8.34 -3.84
C VAL A 151 12.75 7.26 -3.30
N ALA A 152 12.45 6.77 -2.11
CA ALA A 152 13.22 5.71 -1.45
C ALA A 152 12.66 4.33 -1.77
N ILE A 153 11.33 4.20 -1.85
CA ILE A 153 10.66 2.93 -2.15
C ILE A 153 9.47 3.21 -3.07
N GLU A 154 9.31 2.38 -4.10
CA GLU A 154 8.10 2.29 -4.90
C GLU A 154 7.38 1.00 -4.54
N ILE A 155 6.09 1.08 -4.29
CA ILE A 155 5.27 -0.08 -3.90
C ILE A 155 4.02 -0.14 -4.77
N ARG A 156 3.69 -1.34 -5.24
CA ARG A 156 2.40 -1.65 -5.84
C ARG A 156 1.74 -2.75 -5.05
N GLU A 157 0.55 -2.49 -4.57
CA GLU A 157 -0.27 -3.40 -3.77
C GLU A 157 -1.54 -3.78 -4.53
N TYR A 158 -1.81 -5.08 -4.60
CA TYR A 158 -3.01 -5.67 -5.19
C TYR A 158 -3.86 -6.24 -4.05
N PHE A 159 -5.06 -5.73 -3.91
CA PHE A 159 -6.01 -6.15 -2.87
C PHE A 159 -6.84 -7.32 -3.38
N THR A 160 -6.79 -8.45 -2.68
CA THR A 160 -7.50 -9.66 -3.07
C THR A 160 -8.97 -9.63 -2.66
N SER A 161 -9.76 -10.58 -3.16
CA SER A 161 -11.18 -10.75 -2.76
C SER A 161 -11.35 -11.21 -1.31
N GLY A 162 -10.32 -11.76 -0.69
CA GLY A 162 -10.34 -12.18 0.72
C GLY A 162 -10.68 -11.07 1.73
N ILE A 163 -10.60 -9.81 1.31
CA ILE A 163 -11.00 -8.67 2.12
C ILE A 163 -12.53 -8.54 2.14
N ASP A 164 -13.21 -8.85 1.03
CA ASP A 164 -14.67 -8.62 0.87
C ASP A 164 -15.50 -9.61 1.69
N SER A 165 -15.05 -10.86 1.77
CA SER A 165 -15.76 -11.93 2.44
C SER A 165 -15.88 -11.78 3.95
N LYS A 166 -15.11 -10.87 4.56
CA LYS A 166 -15.03 -10.69 6.02
C LYS A 166 -15.64 -9.41 6.54
N VAL A 167 -15.75 -8.40 5.69
CA VAL A 167 -16.37 -7.12 6.09
C VAL A 167 -17.89 -7.27 6.22
N GLY A 168 -18.51 -8.17 5.45
CA GLY A 168 -19.94 -8.48 5.55
C GLY A 168 -20.35 -9.20 6.85
N LEU A 169 -19.46 -10.04 7.39
CA LEU A 169 -19.74 -10.83 8.60
C LEU A 169 -19.54 -10.04 9.91
N ALA A 170 -18.91 -8.88 9.88
CA ALA A 170 -18.67 -8.07 11.07
C ALA A 170 -19.84 -7.13 11.43
N PHE A 171 -20.81 -6.97 10.55
CA PHE A 171 -21.98 -6.11 10.77
C PHE A 171 -23.28 -6.86 11.09
N GLU A 172 -23.25 -8.19 11.15
CA GLU A 172 -24.42 -9.04 11.48
C GLU A 172 -24.37 -9.64 12.91
N ALA A 173 -23.49 -9.14 13.77
CA ALA A 173 -23.38 -9.62 15.16
C ALA A 173 -23.71 -8.52 16.16
#